data_1e526811a5778d4fc60a0a6bdcd0fc0d
#
_entry.id   1e526811a5778d4fc60a0a6bdcd0fc0d
#
_cell.length_a   1.000
_cell.length_b   1.000
_cell.length_c   1.000
_cell.angle_alpha   90.00
_cell.angle_beta   90.00
_cell.angle_gamma   90.00
#
_symmetry.space_group_name_H-M   'P 1'
#
loop_
_entity.id
_entity.type
_entity.pdbx_description
1 polymer ?
#
loop_
_entity_poly.entity_id
_entity_poly.type
_entity_poly.pdbx_seq_one_letter_code
_entity_poly.pdbx_strand_id
1 'polypeptide(L)'
;MHNIKQHFLEAQAVLNAFLADEENFIKIKAAGDILSDAIKSGNKVISCGNGGSMCDAMHFAEELSGRYRGDRRALPALSISDPSHLSCVSNDYGYAFVFSRMVEAIGQQNDVLFAISTSGN
;
A
#
# COMPACT_ATOMS: atom_id res chain seq x y z
N MET A 1 32.40 -10.61 5.89
CA MET A 1 31.88 -9.68 6.93
C MET A 1 31.84 -8.21 6.47
N HIS A 2 32.82 -7.72 5.71
CA HIS A 2 32.86 -6.33 5.22
C HIS A 2 31.62 -5.94 4.40
N ASN A 3 31.15 -6.82 3.53
CA ASN A 3 29.99 -6.58 2.67
C ASN A 3 28.65 -6.46 3.44
N ILE A 4 28.43 -7.29 4.47
CA ILE A 4 27.19 -7.24 5.27
C ILE A 4 27.10 -5.92 6.02
N LYS A 5 28.15 -5.48 6.67
CA LYS A 5 28.17 -4.19 7.38
C LYS A 5 27.89 -3.01 6.45
N GLN A 6 28.40 -3.08 5.22
CA GLN A 6 28.20 -2.03 4.22
C GLN A 6 26.72 -1.83 3.88
N HIS A 7 25.94 -2.93 3.71
CA HIS A 7 24.49 -2.82 3.46
C HIS A 7 23.73 -2.15 4.61
N PHE A 8 24.11 -2.40 5.86
CA PHE A 8 23.51 -1.71 7.01
C PHE A 8 23.87 -0.21 7.04
N LEU A 9 25.13 0.15 6.68
CA LEU A 9 25.55 1.54 6.61
C LEU A 9 24.82 2.29 5.49
N GLU A 10 24.59 1.66 4.35
CA GLU A 10 23.79 2.22 3.26
C GLU A 10 22.33 2.44 3.68
N ALA A 11 21.71 1.46 4.34
CA ALA A 11 20.36 1.60 4.87
C ALA A 11 20.26 2.75 5.89
N GLN A 12 21.25 2.86 6.77
CA GLN A 12 21.34 3.98 7.73
C GLN A 12 21.47 5.33 7.03
N ALA A 13 22.30 5.42 5.98
CA ALA A 13 22.48 6.65 5.23
C ALA A 13 21.17 7.09 4.54
N VAL A 14 20.44 6.15 3.94
CA VAL A 14 19.12 6.40 3.33
C VAL A 14 18.12 6.89 4.37
N LEU A 15 18.06 6.23 5.54
CA LEU A 15 17.17 6.66 6.62
C LEU A 15 17.52 8.06 7.12
N ASN A 16 18.81 8.36 7.32
CA ASN A 16 19.25 9.69 7.76
C ASN A 16 18.89 10.78 6.75
N ALA A 17 19.06 10.51 5.45
CA ALA A 17 18.67 11.44 4.39
C ALA A 17 17.14 11.68 4.38
N PHE A 18 16.35 10.63 4.57
CA PHE A 18 14.89 10.73 4.67
C PHE A 18 14.46 11.58 5.87
N LEU A 19 15.08 11.36 7.04
CA LEU A 19 14.79 12.10 8.27
C LEU A 19 15.20 13.56 8.22
N ALA A 20 16.17 13.91 7.39
CA ALA A 20 16.66 15.31 7.25
C ALA A 20 15.72 16.18 6.42
N ASP A 21 14.77 15.62 5.71
CA ASP A 21 13.82 16.35 4.85
C ASP A 21 12.42 16.37 5.49
N GLU A 22 12.05 17.48 6.08
CA GLU A 22 10.73 17.68 6.72
C GLU A 22 9.55 17.49 5.74
N GLU A 23 9.75 17.71 4.45
CA GLU A 23 8.72 17.51 3.42
C GLU A 23 8.22 16.07 3.37
N ASN A 24 9.08 15.11 3.70
CA ASN A 24 8.69 13.70 3.78
C ASN A 24 7.61 13.46 4.83
N PHE A 25 7.71 14.10 5.98
CA PHE A 25 6.71 13.95 7.05
C PHE A 25 5.41 14.67 6.71
N ILE A 26 5.47 15.81 6.05
CA ILE A 26 4.29 16.52 5.54
C ILE A 26 3.52 15.63 4.55
N LYS A 27 4.22 14.99 3.61
CA LYS A 27 3.61 14.08 2.64
C LYS A 27 2.99 12.84 3.29
N ILE A 28 3.70 12.22 4.24
CA ILE A 28 3.17 11.06 4.98
C ILE A 28 1.92 11.44 5.76
N LYS A 29 1.96 12.59 6.43
CA LYS A 29 0.78 13.10 7.16
C LYS A 29 -0.39 13.33 6.22
N ALA A 30 -0.18 14.00 5.10
CA ALA A 30 -1.22 14.27 4.11
C ALA A 30 -1.85 12.98 3.56
N ALA A 31 -1.04 11.96 3.26
CA ALA A 31 -1.53 10.65 2.86
C ALA A 31 -2.37 9.99 3.97
N GLY A 32 -1.91 10.05 5.22
CA GLY A 32 -2.66 9.54 6.37
C GLY A 32 -4.00 10.25 6.59
N ASP A 33 -4.03 11.57 6.40
CA ASP A 33 -5.27 12.36 6.50
C ASP A 33 -6.29 11.93 5.43
N ILE A 34 -5.86 11.76 4.17
CA ILE A 34 -6.72 11.30 3.06
C ILE A 34 -7.33 9.92 3.36
N LEU A 35 -6.52 8.97 3.82
CA LEU A 35 -6.97 7.62 4.19
C LEU A 35 -7.97 7.68 5.36
N SER A 36 -7.65 8.46 6.38
CA SER A 36 -8.50 8.64 7.57
C SER A 36 -9.86 9.25 7.22
N ASP A 37 -9.86 10.29 6.38
CA ASP A 37 -11.09 10.99 5.99
C ASP A 37 -11.99 10.12 5.12
N ALA A 38 -11.42 9.32 4.20
CA ALA A 38 -12.17 8.34 3.44
C ALA A 38 -12.87 7.32 4.36
N ILE A 39 -12.13 6.74 5.31
CA ILE A 39 -12.68 5.76 6.27
C ILE A 39 -13.74 6.39 7.16
N LYS A 40 -13.54 7.61 7.67
CA LYS A 40 -14.53 8.34 8.49
C LYS A 40 -15.81 8.63 7.71
N SER A 41 -15.68 8.86 6.41
CA SER A 41 -16.81 9.12 5.50
C SER A 41 -17.53 7.86 5.03
N GLY A 42 -17.14 6.68 5.53
CA GLY A 42 -17.78 5.41 5.17
C GLY A 42 -17.22 4.76 3.91
N ASN A 43 -16.11 5.29 3.37
CA ASN A 43 -15.42 4.74 2.21
C ASN A 43 -14.35 3.70 2.64
N LYS A 44 -13.79 3.01 1.66
CA LYS A 44 -12.76 1.98 1.89
C LYS A 44 -11.42 2.36 1.28
N VAL A 45 -10.39 1.67 1.73
CA VAL A 45 -9.06 1.70 1.15
C VAL A 45 -8.84 0.42 0.34
N ILE A 46 -8.40 0.57 -0.89
CA ILE A 46 -7.98 -0.53 -1.75
C ILE A 46 -6.47 -0.41 -1.92
N SER A 47 -5.71 -1.41 -1.51
CA SER A 47 -4.26 -1.41 -1.67
C SER A 47 -3.81 -2.35 -2.78
N CYS A 48 -2.69 -2.03 -3.44
CA CYS A 48 -2.11 -2.87 -4.47
C CYS A 48 -0.60 -2.67 -4.60
N GLY A 49 0.06 -3.63 -5.22
CA GLY A 49 1.49 -3.60 -5.51
C GLY A 49 1.92 -4.91 -6.17
N ASN A 50 3.15 -4.99 -6.62
CA ASN A 50 3.72 -6.17 -7.26
C ASN A 50 4.79 -6.80 -6.36
N GLY A 51 4.88 -8.13 -6.33
CA GLY A 51 5.92 -8.84 -5.59
C GLY A 51 5.95 -8.46 -4.10
N GLY A 52 7.09 -7.99 -3.60
CA GLY A 52 7.22 -7.52 -2.22
C GLY A 52 6.28 -6.37 -1.89
N SER A 53 6.03 -5.46 -2.83
CA SER A 53 5.05 -4.38 -2.64
C SER A 53 3.60 -4.90 -2.54
N MET A 54 3.29 -6.07 -3.13
CA MET A 54 2.00 -6.74 -2.88
C MET A 54 1.93 -7.27 -1.44
N CYS A 55 3.01 -7.84 -0.91
CA CYS A 55 3.08 -8.26 0.49
C CYS A 55 2.85 -7.06 1.43
N ASP A 56 3.47 -5.92 1.15
CA ASP A 56 3.26 -4.69 1.92
C ASP A 56 1.82 -4.19 1.82
N ALA A 57 1.22 -4.23 0.62
CA ALA A 57 -0.18 -3.85 0.40
C ALA A 57 -1.16 -4.77 1.16
N MET A 58 -0.89 -6.08 1.19
CA MET A 58 -1.68 -7.06 1.96
C MET A 58 -1.56 -6.80 3.45
N HIS A 59 -0.35 -6.60 3.96
CA HIS A 59 -0.09 -6.31 5.36
C HIS A 59 -0.75 -5.00 5.79
N PHE A 60 -0.64 -3.95 4.98
CA PHE A 60 -1.30 -2.67 5.23
C PHE A 60 -2.84 -2.82 5.35
N ALA A 61 -3.48 -3.54 4.43
CA ALA A 61 -4.92 -3.77 4.48
C ALA A 61 -5.34 -4.60 5.69
N GLU A 62 -4.55 -5.62 6.06
CA GLU A 62 -4.79 -6.46 7.23
C GLU A 62 -4.69 -5.67 8.53
N GLU A 63 -3.69 -4.80 8.68
CA GLU A 63 -3.54 -3.93 9.85
C GLU A 63 -4.73 -2.97 10.02
N LEU A 64 -5.38 -2.58 8.95
CA LEU A 64 -6.60 -1.76 8.99
C LEU A 64 -7.84 -2.60 9.31
N SER A 65 -8.03 -3.75 8.68
CA SER A 65 -9.19 -4.62 8.89
C SER A 65 -9.13 -5.41 10.20
N GLY A 66 -7.94 -5.79 10.64
CA GLY A 66 -7.66 -6.36 11.94
C GLY A 66 -7.44 -5.27 12.98
N ARG A 67 -6.22 -5.19 13.50
CA ARG A 67 -5.80 -4.11 14.40
C ARG A 67 -4.30 -3.84 14.29
N TYR A 68 -3.93 -2.60 14.55
CA TYR A 68 -2.54 -2.20 14.74
C TYR A 68 -2.36 -1.59 16.14
N ARG A 69 -1.49 -2.19 16.95
CA ARG A 69 -1.19 -1.83 18.37
C ARG A 69 -2.40 -1.93 19.30
N GLY A 70 -3.25 -0.91 19.36
CA GLY A 70 -4.43 -0.87 20.25
C GLY A 70 -5.66 -1.55 19.66
N ASP A 71 -6.59 -1.97 20.52
CA ASP A 71 -7.89 -2.47 20.08
C ASP A 71 -8.77 -1.34 19.55
N ARG A 72 -9.49 -1.60 18.46
CA ARG A 72 -10.43 -0.68 17.82
C ARG A 72 -11.38 -1.42 16.89
N ARG A 73 -12.39 -0.76 16.37
CA ARG A 73 -13.26 -1.33 15.34
C ARG A 73 -12.44 -1.68 14.07
N ALA A 74 -12.87 -2.69 13.35
CA ALA A 74 -12.33 -3.00 12.02
C ALA A 74 -12.56 -1.83 11.05
N LEU A 75 -11.57 -1.53 10.23
CA LEU A 75 -11.62 -0.48 9.22
C LEU A 75 -11.73 -1.10 7.82
N PRO A 76 -12.50 -0.49 6.90
CA PRO A 76 -12.76 -1.05 5.59
C PRO A 76 -11.52 -0.91 4.68
N ALA A 77 -10.74 -1.97 4.59
CA ALA A 77 -9.57 -2.05 3.71
C ALA A 77 -9.44 -3.45 3.11
N LEU A 78 -8.97 -3.50 1.87
CA LEU A 78 -8.63 -4.75 1.18
C LEU A 78 -7.46 -4.55 0.24
N SER A 79 -6.74 -5.66 -0.05
CA SER A 79 -5.66 -5.67 -1.02
C SER A 79 -6.08 -6.41 -2.29
N ILE A 80 -5.66 -5.90 -3.47
CA ILE A 80 -5.80 -6.62 -4.74
C ILE A 80 -4.69 -7.66 -4.82
N SER A 81 -4.99 -8.87 -4.33
CA SER A 81 -4.02 -9.94 -4.18
C SER A 81 -4.61 -11.34 -4.38
N ASP A 82 -5.87 -11.44 -4.77
CA ASP A 82 -6.50 -12.73 -5.03
C ASP A 82 -5.84 -13.43 -6.22
N PRO A 83 -5.27 -14.64 -6.05
CA PRO A 83 -4.55 -15.32 -7.11
C PRO A 83 -5.44 -15.71 -8.29
N SER A 84 -6.72 -16.00 -8.07
CA SER A 84 -7.63 -16.34 -9.18
C SER A 84 -7.92 -15.10 -10.04
N HIS A 85 -8.17 -13.96 -9.43
CA HIS A 85 -8.34 -12.68 -10.14
C HIS A 85 -7.07 -12.32 -10.93
N LEU A 86 -5.90 -12.35 -10.27
CA LEU A 86 -4.64 -12.00 -10.90
C LEU A 86 -4.32 -12.90 -12.09
N SER A 87 -4.47 -14.22 -11.95
CA SER A 87 -4.17 -15.16 -13.02
C SER A 87 -5.18 -15.10 -14.18
N CYS A 88 -6.47 -15.01 -13.88
CA CYS A 88 -7.52 -14.94 -14.89
C CYS A 88 -7.43 -13.64 -15.70
N VAL A 89 -7.36 -12.49 -15.04
CA VAL A 89 -7.25 -11.19 -15.73
C VAL A 89 -5.96 -11.11 -16.52
N SER A 90 -4.85 -11.62 -15.98
CA SER A 90 -3.57 -11.66 -16.73
C SER A 90 -3.67 -12.48 -17.99
N ASN A 91 -4.35 -13.63 -17.95
CA ASN A 91 -4.54 -14.49 -19.10
C ASN A 91 -5.48 -13.88 -20.15
N ASP A 92 -6.57 -13.26 -19.71
CA ASP A 92 -7.65 -12.83 -20.63
C ASP A 92 -7.41 -11.40 -21.19
N TYR A 93 -6.80 -10.51 -20.39
CA TYR A 93 -6.62 -9.09 -20.75
C TYR A 93 -5.17 -8.62 -20.72
N GLY A 94 -4.29 -9.36 -20.07
CA GLY A 94 -2.91 -8.97 -19.79
C GLY A 94 -2.72 -8.41 -18.38
N TYR A 95 -1.49 -8.59 -17.85
CA TYR A 95 -1.16 -8.20 -16.47
C TYR A 95 -1.37 -6.71 -16.18
N ALA A 96 -1.22 -5.84 -17.17
CA ALA A 96 -1.43 -4.40 -17.03
C ALA A 96 -2.83 -4.02 -16.52
N PHE A 97 -3.80 -4.92 -16.62
CA PHE A 97 -5.20 -4.67 -16.26
C PHE A 97 -5.60 -5.25 -14.90
N VAL A 98 -4.73 -5.98 -14.20
CA VAL A 98 -5.11 -6.70 -12.96
C VAL A 98 -5.61 -5.74 -11.87
N PHE A 99 -4.98 -4.58 -11.71
CA PHE A 99 -5.41 -3.62 -10.70
C PHE A 99 -6.59 -2.78 -11.15
N SER A 100 -6.55 -2.24 -12.37
CA SER A 100 -7.62 -1.38 -12.89
C SER A 100 -8.96 -2.11 -12.94
N ARG A 101 -9.00 -3.36 -13.41
CA ARG A 101 -10.24 -4.14 -13.44
C ARG A 101 -10.84 -4.41 -12.07
N MET A 102 -10.01 -4.63 -11.05
CA MET A 102 -10.53 -4.80 -9.69
C MET A 102 -11.07 -3.47 -9.16
N VAL A 103 -10.37 -2.36 -9.40
CA VAL A 103 -10.86 -1.02 -9.01
C VAL A 103 -12.18 -0.69 -9.71
N GLU A 104 -12.30 -0.97 -11.01
CA GLU A 104 -13.57 -0.80 -11.74
C GLU A 104 -14.71 -1.63 -11.16
N ALA A 105 -14.41 -2.85 -10.71
CA ALA A 105 -15.43 -3.78 -10.18
C ALA A 105 -15.94 -3.39 -8.79
N ILE A 106 -15.08 -2.94 -7.90
CA ILE A 106 -15.42 -2.75 -6.47
C ILE A 106 -15.20 -1.34 -5.94
N GLY A 107 -14.51 -0.48 -6.71
CA GLY A 107 -14.24 0.90 -6.33
C GLY A 107 -15.52 1.74 -6.38
N GLN A 108 -15.63 2.66 -5.43
CA GLN A 108 -16.71 3.63 -5.35
C GLN A 108 -16.14 5.04 -5.26
N GLN A 109 -16.96 6.02 -5.56
CA GLN A 109 -16.56 7.42 -5.43
C GLN A 109 -16.09 7.71 -4.00
N ASN A 110 -14.97 8.40 -3.85
CA ASN A 110 -14.29 8.75 -2.60
C ASN A 110 -13.59 7.58 -1.89
N ASP A 111 -13.53 6.38 -2.48
CA ASP A 111 -12.59 5.36 -2.03
C ASP A 111 -11.14 5.80 -2.33
N VAL A 112 -10.20 5.28 -1.59
CA VAL A 112 -8.77 5.58 -1.80
C VAL A 112 -8.05 4.35 -2.33
N LEU A 113 -7.33 4.52 -3.44
CA LEU A 113 -6.37 3.53 -3.93
C LEU A 113 -4.99 3.84 -3.35
N PHE A 114 -4.43 2.90 -2.60
CA PHE A 114 -3.08 2.96 -2.05
C PHE A 114 -2.16 2.00 -2.83
N ALA A 115 -1.45 2.53 -3.82
CA ALA A 115 -0.54 1.77 -4.66
C ALA A 115 0.91 1.87 -4.15
N ILE A 116 1.58 0.74 -4.02
CA ILE A 116 2.96 0.63 -3.53
C ILE A 116 3.87 0.17 -4.67
N SER A 117 4.94 0.92 -4.92
CA SER A 117 5.96 0.58 -5.92
C SER A 117 7.35 0.98 -5.42
N THR A 118 8.32 0.07 -5.53
CA THR A 118 9.72 0.37 -5.19
C THR A 118 10.43 1.13 -6.31
N SER A 119 10.04 0.91 -7.56
CA SER A 119 10.62 1.60 -8.73
C SER A 119 9.92 2.91 -9.07
N GLY A 120 8.69 3.12 -8.59
CA GLY A 120 7.86 4.26 -8.93
C GLY A 120 7.19 4.18 -10.31
N ASN A 121 7.28 3.01 -10.95
CA ASN A 121 6.67 2.75 -12.26
C ASN A 121 5.36 1.99 -12.11
#